data_1e02bd86237206df64386780ee48e5a0
#
_entry.id   1e02bd86237206df64386780ee48e5a0
#
_cell.length_a   1.000
_cell.length_b   1.000
_cell.length_c   1.000
_cell.angle_alpha   90.00
_cell.angle_beta   90.00
_cell.angle_gamma   90.00
#
_symmetry.space_group_name_H-M   'P 1'
#
loop_
_entity.id
_entity.type
_entity.pdbx_description
1 polymer ?
#
loop_
_entity_poly.entity_id
_entity_poly.type
_entity_poly.pdbx_seq_one_letter_code
_entity_poly.pdbx_strand_id
1 'polypeptide(L)'
;VERAFEQKAAGDETIIADLKRSLHTPTRAVLFNIDAKDDKSTRERGSAMIEVFYKVYFEARGLYSKDLGVGALERDLEDRGELARFRKAYQEEAGHTWEDGRVNTVFSEALVSKALARLGHQVDQPFRSYREQLNLSAEAFAQDVASWLEHQGPHQRIAFFVDEVGQFIGDDSQLMLNLQTITEQLATHCPG
;
A
#
# COMPACT_ATOMS: atom_id res chain seq x y z
N VAL A 1 7.28 -0.30 27.89
CA VAL A 1 8.06 0.42 26.89
C VAL A 1 8.14 1.90 27.29
N GLU A 2 7.01 2.61 27.52
CA GLU A 2 6.92 4.02 27.88
C GLU A 2 7.81 4.39 29.10
N ARG A 3 7.65 3.69 30.23
CA ARG A 3 8.46 3.91 31.44
C ARG A 3 9.98 3.78 31.22
N ALA A 4 10.41 2.87 30.33
CA ALA A 4 11.82 2.68 30.05
C ALA A 4 12.41 3.86 29.25
N PHE A 5 11.62 4.44 28.34
CA PHE A 5 12.02 5.65 27.61
C PHE A 5 12.01 6.87 28.51
N GLU A 6 10.99 7.06 29.36
CA GLU A 6 10.93 8.16 30.32
C GLU A 6 12.13 8.15 31.27
N GLN A 7 12.55 6.97 31.75
CA GLN A 7 13.74 6.83 32.59
C GLN A 7 15.04 7.22 31.84
N LYS A 8 15.16 6.85 30.55
CA LYS A 8 16.35 7.20 29.75
C LYS A 8 16.37 8.67 29.33
N ALA A 9 15.21 9.25 29.12
CA ALA A 9 15.07 10.68 28.77
C ALA A 9 14.90 11.57 30.01
N ALA A 10 15.15 11.04 31.22
CA ALA A 10 15.00 11.79 32.45
C ALA A 10 15.84 13.08 32.45
N GLY A 11 15.17 14.23 32.50
CA GLY A 11 15.77 15.57 32.40
C GLY A 11 15.61 16.29 31.07
N ASP A 12 15.06 15.63 30.03
CA ASP A 12 14.71 16.28 28.75
C ASP A 12 13.17 16.28 28.55
N GLU A 13 12.56 17.37 28.96
CA GLU A 13 11.10 17.54 28.88
C GLU A 13 10.60 17.54 27.45
N THR A 14 11.40 17.99 26.47
CA THR A 14 11.04 18.00 25.05
C THR A 14 10.92 16.59 24.52
N ILE A 15 11.92 15.74 24.78
CA ILE A 15 11.91 14.34 24.37
C ILE A 15 10.73 13.59 25.01
N ILE A 16 10.46 13.85 26.29
CA ILE A 16 9.33 13.22 26.99
C ILE A 16 7.99 13.67 26.38
N ALA A 17 7.83 14.95 26.05
CA ALA A 17 6.61 15.46 25.43
C ALA A 17 6.39 14.87 24.03
N ASP A 18 7.44 14.79 23.23
CA ASP A 18 7.39 14.21 21.89
C ASP A 18 7.10 12.70 21.92
N LEU A 19 7.69 11.98 22.88
CA LEU A 19 7.39 10.57 23.11
C LEU A 19 5.91 10.36 23.45
N LYS A 20 5.37 11.14 24.39
CA LYS A 20 3.97 11.08 24.76
C LYS A 20 3.04 11.39 23.59
N ARG A 21 3.37 12.41 22.80
CA ARG A 21 2.63 12.74 21.59
C ARG A 21 2.64 11.58 20.59
N SER A 22 3.80 10.96 20.37
CA SER A 22 3.95 9.82 19.47
C SER A 22 3.15 8.60 19.92
N LEU A 23 3.12 8.31 21.20
CA LEU A 23 2.37 7.16 21.77
C LEU A 23 0.85 7.37 21.72
N HIS A 24 0.37 8.62 21.78
CA HIS A 24 -1.06 8.92 21.75
C HIS A 24 -1.59 9.21 20.35
N THR A 25 -0.71 9.31 19.34
CA THR A 25 -1.15 9.50 17.95
C THR A 25 -1.38 8.13 17.31
N PRO A 26 -2.58 7.85 16.80
CA PRO A 26 -2.87 6.60 16.11
C PRO A 26 -1.91 6.41 14.95
N THR A 27 -1.10 5.37 15.03
CA THR A 27 -0.07 5.09 14.02
C THR A 27 -0.21 3.65 13.53
N ARG A 28 -0.38 3.48 12.24
CA ARG A 28 -0.31 2.18 11.61
C ARG A 28 1.15 1.84 11.31
N ALA A 29 1.70 0.91 12.04
CA ALA A 29 3.05 0.39 11.79
C ALA A 29 3.00 -0.69 10.71
N VAL A 30 3.86 -0.55 9.70
CA VAL A 30 4.03 -1.49 8.59
C VAL A 30 5.48 -1.95 8.58
N LEU A 31 5.71 -3.17 9.03
CA LEU A 31 7.04 -3.78 9.08
C LEU A 31 7.17 -4.78 7.92
N PHE A 32 8.23 -4.66 7.14
CA PHE A 32 8.50 -5.60 6.07
C PHE A 32 9.99 -5.72 5.75
N ASN A 33 10.35 -6.90 5.27
CA ASN A 33 11.64 -7.15 4.66
C ASN A 33 11.51 -6.87 3.16
N ILE A 34 12.31 -5.94 2.64
CA ILE A 34 12.18 -5.47 1.27
C ILE A 34 12.60 -6.53 0.24
N ASP A 35 13.62 -7.33 0.55
CA ASP A 35 14.10 -8.40 -0.34
C ASP A 35 13.08 -9.53 -0.48
N ALA A 36 12.35 -9.84 0.61
CA ALA A 36 11.32 -10.87 0.60
C ALA A 36 10.03 -10.45 -0.15
N LYS A 37 9.81 -9.16 -0.36
CA LYS A 37 8.64 -8.62 -1.08
C LYS A 37 8.94 -8.33 -2.55
N ASP A 38 10.21 -8.35 -2.94
CA ASP A 38 10.63 -8.14 -4.32
C ASP A 38 10.39 -9.40 -5.17
N ASP A 39 9.84 -9.19 -6.36
CA ASP A 39 9.81 -10.20 -7.39
C ASP A 39 11.05 -10.00 -8.28
N LYS A 40 11.95 -10.99 -8.33
CA LYS A 40 13.23 -10.89 -9.07
C LYS A 40 13.06 -10.44 -10.53
N SER A 41 11.89 -10.66 -11.12
CA SER A 41 11.55 -10.17 -12.46
C SER A 41 11.39 -8.65 -12.53
N THR A 42 11.20 -7.98 -11.40
CA THR A 42 10.90 -6.55 -11.31
C THR A 42 12.19 -5.71 -11.18
N ARG A 43 13.27 -6.28 -10.66
CA ARG A 43 14.55 -5.57 -10.46
C ARG A 43 15.12 -4.93 -11.73
N GLU A 44 14.86 -5.51 -12.88
CA GLU A 44 15.32 -4.98 -14.17
C GLU A 44 14.56 -3.74 -14.66
N ARG A 45 13.49 -3.36 -13.97
CA ARG A 45 12.55 -2.30 -14.41
C ARG A 45 12.66 -1.08 -13.53
N GLY A 46 13.56 -0.44 -13.17
CA GLY A 46 13.61 0.84 -12.44
C GLY A 46 12.46 1.20 -11.47
N SER A 47 11.33 0.47 -11.54
CA SER A 47 10.15 0.61 -10.68
C SER A 47 10.09 -0.37 -9.50
N ALA A 48 11.08 -1.27 -9.36
CA ALA A 48 11.05 -2.35 -8.37
C ALA A 48 10.76 -1.85 -6.95
N MET A 49 11.43 -0.79 -6.53
CA MET A 49 11.27 -0.22 -5.20
C MET A 49 9.82 0.25 -4.96
N ILE A 50 9.27 1.03 -5.87
CA ILE A 50 7.92 1.58 -5.70
C ILE A 50 6.84 0.50 -5.79
N GLU A 51 7.06 -0.56 -6.57
CA GLU A 51 6.16 -1.72 -6.61
C GLU A 51 6.12 -2.45 -5.28
N VAL A 52 7.25 -2.61 -4.60
CA VAL A 52 7.29 -3.19 -3.25
C VAL A 52 6.51 -2.33 -2.28
N PHE A 53 6.69 -1.01 -2.31
CA PHE A 53 5.93 -0.10 -1.44
C PHE A 53 4.41 -0.18 -1.69
N TYR A 54 3.96 -0.25 -2.95
CA TYR A 54 2.54 -0.46 -3.27
C TYR A 54 2.02 -1.80 -2.76
N LYS A 55 2.77 -2.91 -2.93
CA LYS A 55 2.38 -4.22 -2.41
C LYS A 55 2.19 -4.18 -0.90
N VAL A 56 3.13 -3.59 -0.19
CA VAL A 56 3.09 -3.46 1.28
C VAL A 56 1.95 -2.53 1.73
N TYR A 57 1.73 -1.45 1.01
CA TYR A 57 0.62 -0.53 1.26
C TYR A 57 -0.74 -1.20 1.06
N PHE A 58 -0.92 -1.95 -0.01
CA PHE A 58 -2.16 -2.73 -0.23
C PHE A 58 -2.38 -3.75 0.88
N GLU A 59 -1.33 -4.47 1.29
CA GLU A 59 -1.40 -5.42 2.40
C GLU A 59 -1.79 -4.71 3.71
N ALA A 60 -1.21 -3.54 3.98
CA ALA A 60 -1.56 -2.74 5.15
C ALA A 60 -3.02 -2.28 5.15
N ARG A 61 -3.63 -2.08 4.00
CA ARG A 61 -5.08 -1.77 3.83
C ARG A 61 -5.96 -3.03 3.89
N GLY A 62 -5.38 -4.23 3.86
CA GLY A 62 -6.12 -5.50 3.75
C GLY A 62 -6.55 -5.83 2.32
N LEU A 63 -5.96 -5.16 1.34
CA LEU A 63 -6.17 -5.39 -0.09
C LEU A 63 -5.20 -6.46 -0.62
N TYR A 64 -5.47 -6.97 -1.82
CA TYR A 64 -4.62 -7.97 -2.44
C TYR A 64 -3.28 -7.38 -2.88
N SER A 65 -2.18 -7.94 -2.38
CA SER A 65 -0.83 -7.41 -2.59
C SER A 65 0.03 -8.21 -3.57
N LYS A 66 -0.41 -9.44 -3.95
CA LYS A 66 0.41 -10.31 -4.81
C LYS A 66 0.34 -9.92 -6.29
N ASP A 67 -0.71 -9.23 -6.69
CA ASP A 67 -0.87 -8.66 -8.03
C ASP A 67 -1.30 -7.20 -7.92
N LEU A 68 -0.54 -6.30 -8.53
CA LEU A 68 -0.78 -4.86 -8.43
C LEU A 68 -2.02 -4.41 -9.20
N GLY A 69 -2.42 -5.12 -10.25
CA GLY A 69 -3.65 -4.82 -10.98
C GLY A 69 -4.89 -5.15 -10.15
N VAL A 70 -4.86 -6.30 -9.47
CA VAL A 70 -5.92 -6.68 -8.51
C VAL A 70 -5.96 -5.73 -7.32
N GLY A 71 -4.80 -5.41 -6.74
CA GLY A 71 -4.71 -4.48 -5.62
C GLY A 71 -5.21 -3.07 -5.98
N ALA A 72 -4.87 -2.59 -7.17
CA ALA A 72 -5.33 -1.29 -7.68
C ALA A 72 -6.85 -1.27 -7.94
N LEU A 73 -7.41 -2.36 -8.46
CA LEU A 73 -8.86 -2.54 -8.61
C LEU A 73 -9.56 -2.49 -7.24
N GLU A 74 -9.07 -3.27 -6.27
CA GLU A 74 -9.65 -3.29 -4.93
C GLU A 74 -9.56 -1.92 -4.25
N ARG A 75 -8.42 -1.21 -4.40
CA ARG A 75 -8.23 0.15 -3.89
C ARG A 75 -9.26 1.11 -4.47
N ASP A 76 -9.42 1.17 -5.78
CA ASP A 76 -10.37 2.06 -6.44
C ASP A 76 -11.81 1.79 -5.98
N LEU A 77 -12.18 0.52 -5.88
CA LEU A 77 -13.51 0.13 -5.37
C LEU A 77 -13.69 0.44 -3.88
N GLU A 78 -12.65 0.30 -3.06
CA GLU A 78 -12.70 0.67 -1.64
C GLU A 78 -12.85 2.18 -1.47
N ASP A 79 -12.04 2.97 -2.19
CA ASP A 79 -12.07 4.43 -2.15
C ASP A 79 -13.43 5.00 -2.61
N ARG A 80 -14.14 4.29 -3.51
CA ARG A 80 -15.53 4.61 -3.92
C ARG A 80 -16.60 4.04 -2.99
N GLY A 81 -16.23 3.25 -1.98
CA GLY A 81 -17.19 2.55 -1.11
C GLY A 81 -17.95 1.42 -1.81
N GLU A 82 -17.46 0.92 -2.93
CA GLU A 82 -18.12 -0.08 -3.78
C GLU A 82 -17.58 -1.50 -3.61
N LEU A 83 -16.47 -1.69 -2.90
CA LEU A 83 -15.79 -3.00 -2.77
C LEU A 83 -16.72 -4.10 -2.23
N ALA A 84 -17.56 -3.79 -1.26
CA ALA A 84 -18.50 -4.77 -0.70
C ALA A 84 -19.59 -5.18 -1.73
N ARG A 85 -20.10 -4.21 -2.52
CA ARG A 85 -21.07 -4.46 -3.59
C ARG A 85 -20.44 -5.28 -4.70
N PHE A 86 -19.19 -4.98 -5.05
CA PHE A 86 -18.43 -5.74 -6.05
C PHE A 86 -18.23 -7.19 -5.60
N ARG A 87 -17.78 -7.43 -4.36
CA ARG A 87 -17.60 -8.78 -3.82
C ARG A 87 -18.88 -9.62 -3.92
N LYS A 88 -20.01 -9.00 -3.60
CA LYS A 88 -21.32 -9.67 -3.72
C LYS A 88 -21.66 -9.97 -5.19
N ALA A 89 -21.51 -8.99 -6.08
CA ALA A 89 -21.77 -9.19 -7.51
C ALA A 89 -20.88 -10.27 -8.12
N TYR A 90 -19.59 -10.29 -7.74
CA TYR A 90 -18.65 -11.31 -8.17
C TYR A 90 -19.08 -12.72 -7.69
N GLN A 91 -19.45 -12.84 -6.41
CA GLN A 91 -19.89 -14.13 -5.87
C GLN A 91 -21.16 -14.65 -6.55
N GLU A 92 -22.07 -13.78 -6.93
CA GLU A 92 -23.28 -14.15 -7.67
C GLU A 92 -22.97 -14.63 -9.10
N GLU A 93 -21.93 -14.08 -9.75
CA GLU A 93 -21.50 -14.49 -11.10
C GLU A 93 -20.62 -15.75 -11.08
N ALA A 94 -19.76 -15.87 -10.06
CA ALA A 94 -18.71 -16.90 -10.01
C ALA A 94 -19.12 -18.16 -9.23
N GLY A 95 -20.09 -18.04 -8.32
CA GLY A 95 -20.47 -19.12 -7.40
C GLY A 95 -19.48 -19.37 -6.25
N HIS A 96 -18.45 -18.53 -6.13
CA HIS A 96 -17.44 -18.58 -5.06
C HIS A 96 -17.03 -17.15 -4.66
N THR A 97 -16.30 -17.01 -3.54
CA THR A 97 -15.91 -15.69 -3.02
C THR A 97 -14.92 -14.97 -3.92
N TRP A 98 -14.87 -13.64 -3.81
CA TRP A 98 -13.86 -12.84 -4.48
C TRP A 98 -12.44 -13.20 -3.99
N GLU A 99 -12.29 -13.46 -2.70
CA GLU A 99 -11.02 -13.85 -2.08
C GLU A 99 -10.44 -15.13 -2.68
N ASP A 100 -11.28 -16.05 -3.09
CA ASP A 100 -10.88 -17.29 -3.81
C ASP A 100 -10.57 -16.97 -5.28
N GLY A 101 -11.36 -16.11 -5.92
CA GLY A 101 -11.21 -15.77 -7.34
C GLY A 101 -10.00 -14.91 -7.66
N ARG A 102 -9.67 -13.94 -6.81
CA ARG A 102 -8.57 -12.99 -7.04
C ARG A 102 -7.18 -13.64 -7.10
N VAL A 103 -7.05 -14.86 -6.62
CA VAL A 103 -5.77 -15.60 -6.67
C VAL A 103 -5.46 -16.10 -8.07
N ASN A 104 -6.48 -16.29 -8.91
CA ASN A 104 -6.34 -16.82 -10.26
C ASN A 104 -6.93 -15.84 -11.29
N THR A 105 -6.16 -14.82 -11.62
CA THR A 105 -6.58 -13.69 -12.48
C THR A 105 -7.00 -14.12 -13.89
N VAL A 106 -6.36 -15.17 -14.44
CA VAL A 106 -6.66 -15.66 -15.80
C VAL A 106 -8.10 -16.16 -15.92
N PHE A 107 -8.58 -16.90 -14.91
CA PHE A 107 -9.94 -17.45 -14.94
C PHE A 107 -11.00 -16.51 -14.38
N SER A 108 -10.62 -15.55 -13.57
CA SER A 108 -11.55 -14.61 -12.94
C SER A 108 -11.82 -13.35 -13.76
N GLU A 109 -10.98 -13.00 -14.74
CA GLU A 109 -11.05 -11.72 -15.46
C GLU A 109 -12.42 -11.45 -16.10
N ALA A 110 -12.97 -12.42 -16.81
CA ALA A 110 -14.29 -12.28 -17.42
C ALA A 110 -15.43 -12.12 -16.38
N LEU A 111 -15.30 -12.78 -15.24
CA LEU A 111 -16.26 -12.68 -14.13
C LEU A 111 -16.15 -11.31 -13.43
N VAL A 112 -14.94 -10.79 -13.30
CA VAL A 112 -14.69 -9.43 -12.79
C VAL A 112 -15.30 -8.38 -13.70
N SER A 113 -15.12 -8.48 -15.02
CA SER A 113 -15.76 -7.57 -15.98
C SER A 113 -17.30 -7.57 -15.86
N LYS A 114 -17.91 -8.75 -15.68
CA LYS A 114 -19.36 -8.86 -15.45
C LYS A 114 -19.79 -8.24 -14.13
N ALA A 115 -19.05 -8.51 -13.05
CA ALA A 115 -19.33 -7.95 -11.74
C ALA A 115 -19.22 -6.41 -11.75
N LEU A 116 -18.19 -5.86 -12.40
CA LEU A 116 -18.02 -4.42 -12.60
C LEU A 116 -19.18 -3.81 -13.42
N ALA A 117 -19.60 -4.48 -14.49
CA ALA A 117 -20.72 -4.02 -15.32
C ALA A 117 -22.03 -3.92 -14.52
N ARG A 118 -22.27 -4.81 -13.55
CA ARG A 118 -23.42 -4.74 -12.63
C ARG A 118 -23.36 -3.51 -11.70
N LEU A 119 -22.19 -2.97 -11.44
CA LEU A 119 -21.99 -1.73 -10.70
C LEU A 119 -22.07 -0.48 -11.60
N GLY A 120 -22.17 -0.67 -12.92
CA GLY A 120 -22.19 0.41 -13.91
C GLY A 120 -20.82 0.73 -14.52
N HIS A 121 -19.78 -0.06 -14.21
CA HIS A 121 -18.43 0.13 -14.74
C HIS A 121 -18.17 -0.82 -15.92
N GLN A 122 -17.91 -0.26 -17.09
CA GLN A 122 -17.49 -1.05 -18.24
C GLN A 122 -15.97 -1.00 -18.40
N VAL A 123 -15.30 -2.06 -17.98
CA VAL A 123 -13.84 -2.17 -18.03
C VAL A 123 -13.48 -3.45 -18.77
N ASP A 124 -12.74 -3.29 -19.87
CA ASP A 124 -12.15 -4.41 -20.59
C ASP A 124 -10.79 -4.77 -19.97
N GLN A 125 -10.49 -6.07 -19.87
CA GLN A 125 -9.27 -6.57 -19.25
C GLN A 125 -8.95 -5.86 -17.91
N PRO A 126 -9.83 -5.95 -16.88
CA PRO A 126 -9.77 -5.10 -15.70
C PRO A 126 -8.42 -5.14 -14.98
N PHE A 127 -7.81 -6.30 -14.81
CA PHE A 127 -6.53 -6.40 -14.09
C PHE A 127 -5.41 -5.68 -14.84
N ARG A 128 -5.38 -5.81 -16.16
CA ARG A 128 -4.43 -5.10 -17.00
C ARG A 128 -4.70 -3.60 -17.00
N SER A 129 -5.96 -3.19 -17.18
CA SER A 129 -6.35 -1.78 -17.20
C SER A 129 -5.99 -1.08 -15.89
N TYR A 130 -6.28 -1.68 -14.74
CA TYR A 130 -5.93 -1.12 -13.44
C TYR A 130 -4.41 -1.13 -13.19
N ARG A 131 -3.68 -2.15 -13.67
CA ARG A 131 -2.21 -2.17 -13.61
C ARG A 131 -1.58 -1.06 -14.43
N GLU A 132 -2.05 -0.82 -15.64
CA GLU A 132 -1.55 0.22 -16.54
C GLU A 132 -1.88 1.64 -16.04
N GLN A 133 -3.01 1.82 -15.36
CA GLN A 133 -3.41 3.09 -14.75
C GLN A 133 -2.67 3.40 -13.45
N LEU A 134 -2.08 2.40 -12.80
CA LEU A 134 -1.33 2.60 -11.58
C LEU A 134 -0.05 3.36 -11.88
N ASN A 135 0.01 4.61 -11.43
CA ASN A 135 1.22 5.43 -11.61
C ASN A 135 2.29 5.00 -10.58
N LEU A 136 3.33 4.33 -11.08
CA LEU A 136 4.44 3.83 -10.27
C LEU A 136 5.52 4.90 -10.06
N SER A 137 5.10 6.10 -9.59
CA SER A 137 6.01 7.15 -9.14
C SER A 137 5.94 7.33 -7.62
N ALA A 138 7.02 7.83 -7.02
CA ALA A 138 7.08 8.11 -5.59
C ALA A 138 6.06 9.17 -5.18
N GLU A 139 5.83 10.18 -6.02
CA GLU A 139 4.85 11.22 -5.78
C GLU A 139 3.42 10.66 -5.77
N ALA A 140 3.04 9.88 -6.80
CA ALA A 140 1.71 9.28 -6.86
C ALA A 140 1.45 8.33 -5.67
N PHE A 141 2.46 7.56 -5.28
CA PHE A 141 2.38 6.72 -4.10
C PHE A 141 2.13 7.54 -2.82
N ALA A 142 2.87 8.62 -2.62
CA ALA A 142 2.71 9.47 -1.45
C ALA A 142 1.33 10.15 -1.42
N GLN A 143 0.81 10.58 -2.58
CA GLN A 143 -0.54 11.13 -2.72
C GLN A 143 -1.62 10.08 -2.40
N ASP A 144 -1.46 8.84 -2.87
CA ASP A 144 -2.36 7.73 -2.54
C ASP A 144 -2.39 7.44 -1.03
N VAL A 145 -1.22 7.44 -0.38
CA VAL A 145 -1.11 7.25 1.08
C VAL A 145 -1.77 8.41 1.82
N ALA A 146 -1.51 9.65 1.41
CA ALA A 146 -2.08 10.85 2.03
C ALA A 146 -3.62 10.84 1.94
N SER A 147 -4.16 10.61 0.74
CA SER A 147 -5.60 10.51 0.52
C SER A 147 -6.25 9.42 1.40
N TRP A 148 -5.61 8.26 1.49
CA TRP A 148 -6.12 7.21 2.36
C TRP A 148 -6.10 7.61 3.85
N LEU A 149 -5.03 8.25 4.33
CA LEU A 149 -4.92 8.72 5.71
C LEU A 149 -6.00 9.74 6.06
N GLU A 150 -6.32 10.66 5.16
CA GLU A 150 -7.40 11.64 5.33
C GLU A 150 -8.75 10.96 5.60
N HIS A 151 -9.03 9.84 4.93
CA HIS A 151 -10.26 9.07 5.13
C HIS A 151 -10.28 8.23 6.43
N GLN A 152 -9.12 8.01 7.07
CA GLN A 152 -9.06 7.28 8.34
C GLN A 152 -9.41 8.14 9.57
N GLY A 153 -9.49 9.45 9.39
CA GLY A 153 -9.80 10.41 10.44
C GLY A 153 -8.61 11.29 10.83
N PRO A 154 -8.81 12.24 11.76
CA PRO A 154 -7.79 13.22 12.11
C PRO A 154 -6.59 12.55 12.81
N HIS A 155 -5.42 13.07 12.54
CA HIS A 155 -4.15 12.67 13.17
C HIS A 155 -3.75 11.20 12.97
N GLN A 156 -4.24 10.54 11.92
CA GLN A 156 -3.79 9.20 11.57
C GLN A 156 -2.42 9.25 10.91
N ARG A 157 -1.55 8.32 11.29
CA ARG A 157 -0.21 8.18 10.70
C ARG A 157 0.04 6.77 10.22
N ILE A 158 0.92 6.64 9.23
CA ILE A 158 1.51 5.38 8.82
C ILE A 158 3.03 5.47 8.98
N ALA A 159 3.64 4.41 9.49
CA ALA A 159 5.09 4.31 9.63
C ALA A 159 5.57 3.03 8.94
N PHE A 160 6.43 3.18 7.95
CA PHE A 160 7.07 2.08 7.25
C PHE A 160 8.41 1.75 7.92
N PHE A 161 8.53 0.52 8.42
CA PHE A 161 9.77 -0.03 8.96
C PHE A 161 10.32 -1.04 7.96
N VAL A 162 11.42 -0.69 7.32
CA VAL A 162 11.98 -1.46 6.21
C VAL A 162 13.24 -2.16 6.70
N ASP A 163 13.26 -3.48 6.61
CA ASP A 163 14.41 -4.31 6.95
C ASP A 163 15.18 -4.74 5.70
N GLU A 164 16.45 -5.06 5.87
CA GLU A 164 17.38 -5.56 4.84
C GLU A 164 17.60 -4.63 3.64
N VAL A 165 17.37 -3.33 3.83
CA VAL A 165 17.55 -2.32 2.78
C VAL A 165 18.94 -2.35 2.16
N GLY A 166 20.00 -2.54 2.97
CA GLY A 166 21.37 -2.61 2.49
C GLY A 166 21.62 -3.77 1.54
N GLN A 167 21.02 -4.94 1.79
CA GLN A 167 21.13 -6.11 0.93
C GLN A 167 20.37 -5.92 -0.39
N PHE A 168 19.17 -5.35 -0.29
CA PHE A 168 18.34 -5.06 -1.46
C PHE A 168 18.96 -4.05 -2.40
N ILE A 169 19.51 -2.97 -1.87
CA ILE A 169 20.15 -1.90 -2.65
C ILE A 169 21.52 -2.36 -3.19
N GLY A 170 22.33 -3.04 -2.35
CA GLY A 170 23.70 -3.40 -2.73
C GLY A 170 24.48 -2.18 -3.21
N ASP A 171 25.08 -2.28 -4.40
CA ASP A 171 25.85 -1.19 -5.05
C ASP A 171 25.00 -0.37 -6.03
N ASP A 172 23.67 -0.58 -6.09
CA ASP A 172 22.77 0.13 -7.01
C ASP A 172 22.38 1.52 -6.48
N SER A 173 23.09 2.53 -6.97
CA SER A 173 22.82 3.94 -6.61
C SER A 173 21.43 4.41 -7.02
N GLN A 174 20.82 3.80 -8.06
CA GLN A 174 19.48 4.17 -8.50
C GLN A 174 18.42 3.70 -7.51
N LEU A 175 18.57 2.51 -6.93
CA LEU A 175 17.67 2.03 -5.86
C LEU A 175 17.78 2.90 -4.61
N MET A 176 18.99 3.35 -4.25
CA MET A 176 19.18 4.30 -3.14
C MET A 176 18.44 5.61 -3.40
N LEU A 177 18.59 6.18 -4.59
CA LEU A 177 17.91 7.41 -4.98
C LEU A 177 16.37 7.24 -4.99
N ASN A 178 15.89 6.09 -5.45
CA ASN A 178 14.46 5.79 -5.44
C ASN A 178 13.90 5.76 -4.01
N LEU A 179 14.61 5.12 -3.07
CA LEU A 179 14.20 5.08 -1.67
C LEU A 179 14.20 6.49 -1.05
N GLN A 180 15.24 7.28 -1.31
CA GLN A 180 15.31 8.67 -0.86
C GLN A 180 14.11 9.45 -1.40
N THR A 181 13.82 9.35 -2.69
CA THR A 181 12.69 10.05 -3.31
C THR A 181 11.35 9.63 -2.68
N ILE A 182 11.13 8.34 -2.42
CA ILE A 182 9.91 7.87 -1.74
C ILE A 182 9.77 8.51 -0.36
N THR A 183 10.85 8.53 0.43
CA THR A 183 10.81 9.09 1.79
C THR A 183 10.57 10.60 1.78
N GLU A 184 11.17 11.34 0.86
CA GLU A 184 10.96 12.79 0.67
C GLU A 184 9.51 13.10 0.26
N GLN A 185 8.96 12.33 -0.68
CA GLN A 185 7.58 12.50 -1.13
C GLN A 185 6.57 12.18 -0.02
N LEU A 186 6.79 11.10 0.75
CA LEU A 186 5.96 10.79 1.91
C LEU A 186 6.01 11.89 2.96
N ALA A 187 7.19 12.44 3.26
CA ALA A 187 7.33 13.55 4.20
C ALA A 187 6.62 14.83 3.71
N THR A 188 6.57 15.05 2.40
CA THR A 188 5.92 16.21 1.78
C THR A 188 4.40 16.11 1.78
N HIS A 189 3.87 14.96 1.43
CA HIS A 189 2.43 14.74 1.24
C HIS A 189 1.71 14.24 2.50
N CYS A 190 2.43 13.63 3.43
CA CYS A 190 1.87 13.08 4.67
C CYS A 190 2.53 13.75 5.89
N PRO A 191 2.36 15.07 6.10
CA PRO A 191 2.91 15.75 7.27
C PRO A 191 2.26 15.18 8.53
N GLY A 192 3.10 14.67 9.46
CA GLY A 192 2.69 14.02 10.71
C GLY A 192 2.27 15.00 11.79
#